data_1cfc824a1e8e549045b309859e3e5b2b
#
_entry.id   1cfc824a1e8e549045b309859e3e5b2b
#
_cell.length_a   1.000
_cell.length_b   1.000
_cell.length_c   1.000
_cell.angle_alpha   90.00
_cell.angle_beta   90.00
_cell.angle_gamma   90.00
#
_symmetry.space_group_name_H-M   'P 1'
#
loop_
_entity.id
_entity.type
_entity.pdbx_description
1 polymer ?
#
loop_
_entity_poly.entity_id
_entity_poly.type
_entity_poly.pdbx_seq_one_letter_code
_entity_poly.pdbx_strand_id
1 'polypeptide(L)'
;EPVVNWQGQFRTPLQGFTATPAPLEGVAPFVWHGSIRSPQIAEQAAYYGDGFFHNNIFWNKEHVIQMVRLYRQRYEYYGHGKAHQAYVALGGQAYMAKNSQDAVAEFRPYFDNAPVYGHGPSLEDFSRMTPLTVGSPQQVIERTLTFRDWVGDYQRQMFLIDHAGLPTDTVLRQIDLFGEEVLPVLRKEFDALKPDDVPAAPTHEFLVARARRGEAPVPGGKEGSQAQLDRAAAAEQRATADAAKGGAAQ
;
A
#
# COMPACT_ATOMS: atom_id res chain seq x y z
N GLU A 1 -18.27 14.44 9.40
CA GLU A 1 -19.04 15.24 10.37
C GLU A 1 -18.11 16.19 11.12
N PRO A 2 -18.48 17.46 11.33
CA PRO A 2 -17.65 18.42 12.06
C PRO A 2 -17.51 18.09 13.54
N VAL A 3 -18.47 17.33 14.10
CA VAL A 3 -18.48 16.90 15.49
C VAL A 3 -18.72 15.40 15.56
N VAL A 4 -17.90 14.70 16.31
CA VAL A 4 -17.95 13.24 16.46
C VAL A 4 -18.45 12.87 17.87
N ASN A 5 -19.51 12.08 17.93
CA ASN A 5 -19.96 11.39 19.12
C ASN A 5 -19.73 9.88 18.88
N TRP A 6 -18.94 9.26 19.73
CA TRP A 6 -18.58 7.84 19.57
C TRP A 6 -18.49 7.16 20.94
N GLN A 7 -18.92 5.92 21.01
CA GLN A 7 -18.78 5.08 22.18
C GLN A 7 -18.31 3.68 21.77
N GLY A 8 -17.36 3.14 22.47
CA GLY A 8 -16.83 1.80 22.27
C GLY A 8 -16.52 1.10 23.57
N GLN A 9 -16.11 -0.16 23.46
CA GLN A 9 -15.88 -1.04 24.61
C GLN A 9 -14.57 -0.74 25.36
N PHE A 10 -13.51 -0.35 24.63
CA PHE A 10 -12.14 -0.29 25.17
C PHE A 10 -11.56 1.12 25.29
N ARG A 11 -12.32 2.14 24.92
CA ARG A 11 -11.86 3.52 24.92
C ARG A 11 -12.92 4.45 25.52
N THR A 12 -12.47 5.52 26.14
CA THR A 12 -13.34 6.61 26.63
C THR A 12 -14.22 7.12 25.49
N PRO A 13 -15.52 7.29 25.71
CA PRO A 13 -16.43 7.85 24.72
C PRO A 13 -15.98 9.25 24.26
N LEU A 14 -16.16 9.52 22.97
CA LEU A 14 -16.02 10.87 22.42
C LEU A 14 -17.38 11.56 22.47
N GLN A 15 -17.44 12.73 23.07
CA GLN A 15 -18.67 13.55 23.18
C GLN A 15 -18.35 14.95 22.67
N GLY A 16 -19.04 15.36 21.59
CA GLY A 16 -18.81 16.67 20.99
C GLY A 16 -17.36 16.86 20.49
N PHE A 17 -16.66 15.78 20.13
CA PHE A 17 -15.26 15.84 19.75
C PHE A 17 -15.10 16.44 18.36
N THR A 18 -14.20 17.43 18.23
CA THR A 18 -13.81 18.01 16.96
C THR A 18 -12.33 17.73 16.74
N ALA A 19 -12.00 17.08 15.62
CA ALA A 19 -10.60 16.84 15.21
C ALA A 19 -10.00 18.11 14.60
N THR A 20 -8.83 18.51 15.07
CA THR A 20 -8.07 19.62 14.53
C THR A 20 -6.61 19.21 14.24
N PRO A 21 -5.99 19.71 13.16
CA PRO A 21 -6.59 20.57 12.13
C PRO A 21 -7.64 19.83 11.28
N ALA A 22 -8.61 20.58 10.75
CA ALA A 22 -9.55 20.05 9.77
C ALA A 22 -8.85 19.80 8.42
N PRO A 23 -9.34 18.89 7.58
CA PRO A 23 -8.81 18.70 6.23
C PRO A 23 -8.85 20.00 5.42
N LEU A 24 -7.78 20.25 4.66
CA LEU A 24 -7.67 21.40 3.78
C LEU A 24 -8.84 21.42 2.80
N GLU A 25 -9.51 22.58 2.64
CA GLU A 25 -10.71 22.76 1.79
C GLU A 25 -11.85 21.76 2.10
N GLY A 26 -11.86 21.15 3.27
CA GLY A 26 -12.87 20.15 3.65
C GLY A 26 -12.74 18.82 2.90
N VAL A 27 -11.68 18.62 2.13
CA VAL A 27 -11.45 17.39 1.36
C VAL A 27 -10.55 16.44 2.14
N ALA A 28 -11.06 15.24 2.43
CA ALA A 28 -10.30 14.22 3.13
C ALA A 28 -9.01 13.85 2.36
N PRO A 29 -7.88 13.68 3.07
CA PRO A 29 -6.64 13.22 2.44
C PRO A 29 -6.81 11.83 1.86
N PHE A 30 -5.99 11.48 0.87
CA PHE A 30 -5.95 10.13 0.33
C PHE A 30 -5.39 9.16 1.37
N VAL A 31 -6.07 8.03 1.53
CA VAL A 31 -5.71 7.01 2.54
C VAL A 31 -4.97 5.85 1.88
N TRP A 32 -3.93 5.38 2.53
CA TRP A 32 -3.23 4.15 2.20
C TRP A 32 -3.42 3.14 3.32
N HIS A 33 -3.99 1.98 3.01
CA HIS A 33 -4.12 0.88 3.95
C HIS A 33 -2.89 -0.01 3.88
N GLY A 34 -2.12 -0.05 4.98
CA GLY A 34 -0.88 -0.81 5.05
C GLY A 34 -1.09 -2.23 5.57
N SER A 35 -0.55 -3.22 4.87
CA SER A 35 -0.52 -4.60 5.36
C SER A 35 0.73 -5.34 4.90
N ILE A 36 1.22 -6.22 5.79
CA ILE A 36 2.27 -7.17 5.47
C ILE A 36 1.68 -8.51 5.07
N ARG A 37 0.64 -9.01 5.75
CA ARG A 37 0.16 -10.38 5.59
C ARG A 37 -1.36 -10.54 5.61
N SER A 38 -2.10 -9.49 5.92
CA SER A 38 -3.56 -9.60 6.10
C SER A 38 -4.31 -9.32 4.80
N PRO A 39 -4.91 -10.32 4.14
CA PRO A 39 -5.71 -10.11 2.94
C PRO A 39 -6.97 -9.27 3.23
N GLN A 40 -7.45 -9.25 4.47
CA GLN A 40 -8.59 -8.43 4.89
C GLN A 40 -8.30 -6.92 4.73
N ILE A 41 -7.04 -6.50 4.91
CA ILE A 41 -6.65 -5.10 4.71
C ILE A 41 -6.62 -4.75 3.22
N ALA A 42 -6.18 -5.66 2.34
CA ALA A 42 -6.27 -5.48 0.90
C ALA A 42 -7.73 -5.36 0.44
N GLU A 43 -8.61 -6.20 0.98
CA GLU A 43 -10.06 -6.13 0.76
C GLU A 43 -10.64 -4.81 1.25
N GLN A 44 -10.26 -4.36 2.45
CA GLN A 44 -10.72 -3.11 3.04
C GLN A 44 -10.30 -1.89 2.21
N ALA A 45 -9.03 -1.84 1.77
CA ALA A 45 -8.56 -0.77 0.88
C ALA A 45 -9.40 -0.70 -0.40
N ALA A 46 -9.65 -1.84 -1.01
CA ALA A 46 -10.50 -1.94 -2.19
C ALA A 46 -11.95 -1.55 -1.93
N TYR A 47 -12.51 -1.94 -0.77
CA TYR A 47 -13.89 -1.60 -0.37
C TYR A 47 -14.11 -0.09 -0.31
N TYR A 48 -13.13 0.67 0.21
CA TYR A 48 -13.19 2.13 0.30
C TYR A 48 -12.75 2.85 -0.98
N GLY A 49 -12.11 2.15 -1.93
CA GLY A 49 -11.49 2.78 -3.10
C GLY A 49 -10.21 3.54 -2.78
N ASP A 50 -9.60 3.19 -1.66
CA ASP A 50 -8.35 3.74 -1.14
C ASP A 50 -7.13 3.01 -1.72
N GLY A 51 -5.92 3.52 -1.45
CA GLY A 51 -4.68 2.88 -1.86
C GLY A 51 -4.31 1.68 -0.97
N PHE A 52 -3.66 0.69 -1.56
CA PHE A 52 -3.11 -0.44 -0.83
C PHE A 52 -1.58 -0.35 -0.77
N PHE A 53 -1.04 -0.27 0.44
CA PHE A 53 0.39 -0.33 0.70
C PHE A 53 0.78 -1.73 1.19
N HIS A 54 1.41 -2.50 0.31
CA HIS A 54 2.00 -3.78 0.71
C HIS A 54 3.40 -3.54 1.25
N ASN A 55 3.53 -3.60 2.58
CA ASN A 55 4.84 -3.51 3.21
C ASN A 55 5.55 -4.88 3.09
N ASN A 56 6.26 -5.06 1.99
CA ASN A 56 6.86 -6.33 1.57
C ASN A 56 8.25 -6.61 2.14
N ILE A 57 8.65 -5.92 3.21
CA ILE A 57 10.03 -5.95 3.75
C ILE A 57 10.51 -7.33 4.22
N PHE A 58 9.62 -8.27 4.52
CA PHE A 58 9.96 -9.62 4.99
C PHE A 58 9.36 -10.75 4.14
N TRP A 59 8.74 -10.44 2.98
CA TRP A 59 7.99 -11.43 2.23
C TRP A 59 8.60 -11.70 0.86
N ASN A 60 8.40 -12.94 0.41
CA ASN A 60 8.84 -13.37 -0.90
C ASN A 60 7.96 -12.77 -2.01
N LYS A 61 8.46 -12.87 -3.24
CA LYS A 61 7.83 -12.38 -4.46
C LYS A 61 6.39 -12.89 -4.63
N GLU A 62 6.16 -14.16 -4.38
CA GLU A 62 4.87 -14.83 -4.61
C GLU A 62 3.77 -14.23 -3.72
N HIS A 63 4.08 -13.98 -2.46
CA HIS A 63 3.15 -13.34 -1.53
C HIS A 63 2.79 -11.91 -1.96
N VAL A 64 3.78 -11.12 -2.37
CA VAL A 64 3.57 -9.76 -2.87
C VAL A 64 2.62 -9.76 -4.07
N ILE A 65 2.88 -10.65 -5.05
CA ILE A 65 2.03 -10.80 -6.25
C ILE A 65 0.59 -11.15 -5.86
N GLN A 66 0.39 -12.12 -4.94
CA GLN A 66 -0.94 -12.55 -4.51
C GLN A 66 -1.72 -11.43 -3.84
N MET A 67 -1.09 -10.69 -2.92
CA MET A 67 -1.74 -9.60 -2.19
C MET A 67 -2.13 -8.43 -3.10
N VAL A 68 -1.23 -8.01 -4.00
CA VAL A 68 -1.53 -6.93 -4.95
C VAL A 68 -2.60 -7.36 -5.96
N ARG A 69 -2.57 -8.62 -6.43
CA ARG A 69 -3.60 -9.18 -7.31
C ARG A 69 -4.97 -9.17 -6.62
N LEU A 70 -5.06 -9.64 -5.37
CA LEU A 70 -6.29 -9.62 -4.59
C LEU A 70 -6.86 -8.20 -4.51
N TYR A 71 -6.05 -7.23 -4.08
CA TYR A 71 -6.48 -5.84 -3.97
C TYR A 71 -7.01 -5.30 -5.30
N ARG A 72 -6.29 -5.50 -6.41
CA ARG A 72 -6.67 -5.03 -7.75
C ARG A 72 -7.98 -5.63 -8.24
N GLN A 73 -8.17 -6.94 -8.05
CA GLN A 73 -9.41 -7.62 -8.41
C GLN A 73 -10.59 -7.08 -7.59
N ARG A 74 -10.39 -6.84 -6.30
CA ARG A 74 -11.45 -6.30 -5.44
C ARG A 74 -11.74 -4.83 -5.72
N TYR A 75 -10.72 -4.04 -6.08
CA TYR A 75 -10.89 -2.65 -6.50
C TYR A 75 -11.81 -2.53 -7.74
N GLU A 76 -11.59 -3.37 -8.74
CA GLU A 76 -12.45 -3.45 -9.94
C GLU A 76 -13.84 -4.01 -9.60
N TYR A 77 -13.92 -5.02 -8.74
CA TYR A 77 -15.18 -5.59 -8.25
C TYR A 77 -16.09 -4.53 -7.61
N TYR A 78 -15.52 -3.61 -6.83
CA TYR A 78 -16.26 -2.49 -6.22
C TYR A 78 -16.49 -1.32 -7.21
N GLY A 79 -16.03 -1.40 -8.44
CA GLY A 79 -16.29 -0.41 -9.49
C GLY A 79 -15.53 0.91 -9.32
N HIS A 80 -14.41 0.92 -8.60
CA HIS A 80 -13.61 2.13 -8.42
C HIS A 80 -12.74 2.46 -9.64
N GLY A 81 -12.52 1.49 -10.53
CA GLY A 81 -11.75 1.58 -11.78
C GLY A 81 -11.37 0.19 -12.27
N LYS A 82 -10.56 0.12 -13.32
CA LYS A 82 -9.96 -1.13 -13.78
C LYS A 82 -8.90 -1.62 -12.80
N ALA A 83 -8.65 -2.93 -12.75
CA ALA A 83 -7.70 -3.55 -11.85
C ALA A 83 -6.29 -2.93 -11.93
N HIS A 84 -5.79 -2.64 -13.15
CA HIS A 84 -4.47 -2.05 -13.37
C HIS A 84 -4.38 -0.56 -12.98
N GLN A 85 -5.52 0.12 -12.81
CA GLN A 85 -5.61 1.53 -12.39
C GLN A 85 -5.62 1.69 -10.87
N ALA A 86 -5.70 0.60 -10.12
CA ALA A 86 -5.75 0.63 -8.65
C ALA A 86 -4.43 1.14 -8.06
N TYR A 87 -4.55 1.94 -7.00
CA TYR A 87 -3.41 2.61 -6.36
C TYR A 87 -2.61 1.64 -5.48
N VAL A 88 -1.41 1.30 -5.90
CA VAL A 88 -0.52 0.37 -5.21
C VAL A 88 0.72 1.11 -4.71
N ALA A 89 1.11 0.81 -3.48
CA ALA A 89 2.40 1.18 -2.92
C ALA A 89 3.13 -0.07 -2.43
N LEU A 90 4.45 -0.09 -2.59
CA LEU A 90 5.31 -1.16 -2.12
C LEU A 90 6.31 -0.66 -1.08
N GLY A 91 6.69 -1.52 -0.16
CA GLY A 91 7.80 -1.30 0.76
C GLY A 91 9.10 -1.92 0.25
N GLY A 92 10.20 -1.49 0.85
CA GLY A 92 11.53 -2.04 0.62
C GLY A 92 12.49 -1.58 1.71
N GLN A 93 13.66 -2.19 1.74
CA GLN A 93 14.76 -1.80 2.62
C GLN A 93 16.02 -1.66 1.79
N ALA A 94 16.84 -0.66 2.07
CA ALA A 94 18.08 -0.47 1.35
C ALA A 94 19.20 -0.01 2.29
N TYR A 95 20.41 -0.48 1.99
CA TYR A 95 21.66 0.08 2.47
C TYR A 95 22.64 0.17 1.31
N MET A 96 23.29 1.32 1.14
CA MET A 96 24.14 1.59 -0.02
C MET A 96 25.52 2.08 0.37
N ALA A 97 26.50 1.68 -0.41
CA ALA A 97 27.82 2.30 -0.49
C ALA A 97 28.22 2.45 -1.95
N LYS A 98 29.36 3.10 -2.24
CA LYS A 98 29.83 3.30 -3.63
C LYS A 98 30.01 1.99 -4.40
N ASN A 99 30.35 0.93 -3.69
CA ASN A 99 30.42 -0.42 -4.27
C ASN A 99 29.75 -1.43 -3.33
N SER A 100 29.42 -2.60 -3.89
CA SER A 100 28.66 -3.64 -3.20
C SER A 100 29.41 -4.27 -2.02
N GLN A 101 30.72 -4.41 -2.15
CA GLN A 101 31.57 -5.03 -1.13
C GLN A 101 31.60 -4.17 0.14
N ASP A 102 31.77 -2.87 -0.03
CA ASP A 102 31.73 -1.92 1.07
C ASP A 102 30.37 -1.90 1.73
N ALA A 103 29.28 -1.85 0.94
CA ALA A 103 27.90 -1.88 1.44
C ALA A 103 27.65 -3.10 2.34
N VAL A 104 28.07 -4.29 1.88
CA VAL A 104 27.91 -5.53 2.64
C VAL A 104 28.78 -5.51 3.90
N ALA A 105 30.02 -5.09 3.79
CA ALA A 105 30.94 -5.03 4.93
C ALA A 105 30.47 -4.06 6.01
N GLU A 106 29.98 -2.88 5.61
CA GLU A 106 29.48 -1.83 6.52
C GLU A 106 28.16 -2.24 7.17
N PHE A 107 27.22 -2.84 6.44
CA PHE A 107 25.90 -3.17 6.95
C PHE A 107 25.84 -4.47 7.76
N ARG A 108 26.71 -5.45 7.48
CA ARG A 108 26.70 -6.76 8.14
C ARG A 108 26.66 -6.70 9.66
N PRO A 109 27.49 -5.89 10.35
CA PRO A 109 27.46 -5.82 11.82
C PRO A 109 26.09 -5.37 12.35
N TYR A 110 25.40 -4.50 11.65
CA TYR A 110 24.04 -4.04 12.02
C TYR A 110 23.01 -5.12 11.77
N PHE A 111 23.08 -5.80 10.63
CA PHE A 111 22.21 -6.92 10.30
C PHE A 111 22.30 -8.04 11.34
N ASP A 112 23.52 -8.48 11.64
CA ASP A 112 23.78 -9.60 12.55
C ASP A 112 23.35 -9.31 14.00
N ASN A 113 23.34 -8.05 14.42
CA ASN A 113 22.98 -7.64 15.78
C ASN A 113 21.54 -7.11 15.91
N ALA A 114 20.82 -6.87 14.83
CA ALA A 114 19.47 -6.30 14.88
C ALA A 114 18.43 -7.37 15.23
N PRO A 115 17.64 -7.22 16.31
CA PRO A 115 16.63 -8.19 16.70
C PRO A 115 15.57 -8.43 15.60
N VAL A 116 15.34 -7.44 14.73
CA VAL A 116 14.35 -7.51 13.64
C VAL A 116 14.70 -8.56 12.58
N TYR A 117 15.98 -8.85 12.37
CA TYR A 117 16.45 -9.91 11.47
C TYR A 117 16.62 -11.24 12.22
N GLY A 118 16.69 -11.19 13.54
CA GLY A 118 16.77 -12.35 14.42
C GLY A 118 18.03 -13.18 14.21
N HIS A 119 17.96 -14.44 14.59
CA HIS A 119 18.99 -15.45 14.32
C HIS A 119 18.59 -16.31 13.11
N GLY A 120 18.08 -15.64 12.08
CA GLY A 120 17.53 -16.25 10.87
C GLY A 120 18.59 -16.48 9.77
N PRO A 121 18.20 -16.36 8.51
CA PRO A 121 19.10 -16.54 7.37
C PRO A 121 20.25 -15.52 7.36
N SER A 122 21.33 -15.84 6.65
CA SER A 122 22.44 -14.91 6.41
C SER A 122 21.96 -13.64 5.69
N LEU A 123 22.73 -12.56 5.74
CA LEU A 123 22.45 -11.33 5.01
C LEU A 123 22.22 -11.60 3.52
N GLU A 124 23.03 -12.48 2.92
CA GLU A 124 22.94 -12.87 1.51
C GLU A 124 21.64 -13.61 1.20
N ASP A 125 21.25 -14.57 2.06
CA ASP A 125 20.02 -15.32 1.90
C ASP A 125 18.80 -14.41 2.11
N PHE A 126 18.84 -13.56 3.13
CA PHE A 126 17.77 -12.62 3.42
C PHE A 126 17.58 -11.63 2.24
N SER A 127 18.66 -11.07 1.70
CA SER A 127 18.61 -10.17 0.55
C SER A 127 18.10 -10.87 -0.73
N ARG A 128 18.36 -12.17 -0.87
CA ARG A 128 17.84 -12.96 -2.00
C ARG A 128 16.35 -13.24 -1.89
N MET A 129 15.86 -13.52 -0.67
CA MET A 129 14.47 -13.93 -0.44
C MET A 129 13.51 -12.77 -0.22
N THR A 130 14.01 -11.59 0.16
CA THR A 130 13.20 -10.43 0.51
C THR A 130 13.57 -9.21 -0.34
N PRO A 131 12.83 -8.11 -0.26
CA PRO A 131 13.18 -6.85 -0.94
C PRO A 131 14.37 -6.10 -0.33
N LEU A 132 15.02 -6.58 0.73
CA LEU A 132 16.24 -5.95 1.25
C LEU A 132 17.32 -5.93 0.14
N THR A 133 17.86 -4.75 -0.11
CA THR A 133 18.97 -4.56 -1.03
C THR A 133 20.14 -3.92 -0.29
N VAL A 134 21.24 -4.64 -0.20
CA VAL A 134 22.51 -4.15 0.34
C VAL A 134 23.54 -4.16 -0.77
N GLY A 135 23.94 -2.98 -1.26
CA GLY A 135 24.78 -2.92 -2.44
C GLY A 135 25.09 -1.51 -2.93
N SER A 136 25.48 -1.39 -4.20
CA SER A 136 25.66 -0.10 -4.87
C SER A 136 24.32 0.55 -5.20
N PRO A 137 24.28 1.88 -5.48
CA PRO A 137 23.11 2.55 -6.00
C PRO A 137 22.50 1.85 -7.24
N GLN A 138 23.34 1.38 -8.14
CA GLN A 138 22.91 0.65 -9.33
C GLN A 138 22.13 -0.62 -8.97
N GLN A 139 22.57 -1.37 -7.97
CA GLN A 139 21.86 -2.58 -7.53
C GLN A 139 20.51 -2.28 -6.89
N VAL A 140 20.41 -1.16 -6.16
CA VAL A 140 19.13 -0.70 -5.59
C VAL A 140 18.16 -0.31 -6.72
N ILE A 141 18.65 0.38 -7.76
CA ILE A 141 17.86 0.72 -8.95
C ILE A 141 17.36 -0.55 -9.63
N GLU A 142 18.25 -1.46 -9.98
CA GLU A 142 17.91 -2.71 -10.68
C GLU A 142 16.90 -3.53 -9.89
N ARG A 143 17.13 -3.69 -8.59
CA ARG A 143 16.22 -4.43 -7.71
C ARG A 143 14.83 -3.78 -7.66
N THR A 144 14.75 -2.47 -7.56
CA THR A 144 13.48 -1.73 -7.51
C THR A 144 12.70 -1.87 -8.81
N LEU A 145 13.38 -1.80 -9.94
CA LEU A 145 12.75 -2.00 -11.26
C LEU A 145 12.14 -3.39 -11.41
N THR A 146 12.75 -4.44 -10.80
CA THR A 146 12.15 -5.79 -10.83
C THR A 146 10.80 -5.88 -10.12
N PHE A 147 10.47 -4.99 -9.19
CA PHE A 147 9.16 -5.01 -8.52
C PHE A 147 8.02 -4.69 -9.49
N ARG A 148 8.29 -3.91 -10.52
CA ARG A 148 7.34 -3.66 -11.60
C ARG A 148 7.01 -4.93 -12.38
N ASP A 149 8.00 -5.80 -12.61
CA ASP A 149 7.78 -7.10 -13.26
C ASP A 149 6.90 -8.03 -12.41
N TRP A 150 6.89 -7.83 -11.08
CA TRP A 150 6.09 -8.65 -10.19
C TRP A 150 4.62 -8.24 -10.18
N VAL A 151 4.36 -6.94 -10.10
CA VAL A 151 3.01 -6.41 -9.81
C VAL A 151 2.47 -5.47 -10.89
N GLY A 152 3.23 -5.19 -11.95
CA GLY A 152 2.89 -4.14 -12.91
C GLY A 152 3.13 -2.73 -12.35
N ASP A 153 2.51 -1.73 -12.96
CA ASP A 153 2.68 -0.35 -12.51
C ASP A 153 2.16 -0.12 -11.10
N TYR A 154 2.89 0.69 -10.35
CA TYR A 154 2.52 1.11 -9.00
C TYR A 154 2.99 2.54 -8.73
N GLN A 155 2.33 3.25 -7.80
CA GLN A 155 2.45 4.70 -7.69
C GLN A 155 3.42 5.16 -6.60
N ARG A 156 3.76 4.30 -5.62
CA ARG A 156 4.64 4.66 -4.50
C ARG A 156 5.60 3.53 -4.19
N GLN A 157 6.87 3.90 -4.00
CA GLN A 157 7.87 3.03 -3.38
C GLN A 157 8.32 3.70 -2.08
N MET A 158 8.16 3.00 -0.96
CA MET A 158 8.70 3.42 0.33
C MET A 158 9.96 2.63 0.62
N PHE A 159 11.03 3.33 1.00
CA PHE A 159 12.26 2.70 1.46
C PHE A 159 12.45 2.94 2.96
N LEU A 160 12.62 1.88 3.70
CA LEU A 160 13.10 1.93 5.06
C LEU A 160 14.64 2.02 5.00
N ILE A 161 15.18 3.15 5.41
CA ILE A 161 16.61 3.46 5.37
C ILE A 161 17.20 3.50 6.79
N ASP A 162 16.42 3.93 7.76
CA ASP A 162 16.78 4.04 9.19
C ASP A 162 16.50 2.74 9.95
N HIS A 163 17.06 1.63 9.52
CA HIS A 163 16.81 0.33 10.12
C HIS A 163 18.06 -0.29 10.75
N ALA A 164 17.88 -1.37 11.49
CA ALA A 164 18.97 -2.13 12.13
C ALA A 164 19.82 -1.35 13.16
N GLY A 165 19.32 -0.22 13.67
CA GLY A 165 20.09 0.58 14.65
C GLY A 165 21.23 1.38 14.03
N LEU A 166 21.14 1.74 12.76
CA LEU A 166 22.11 2.59 12.08
C LEU A 166 22.27 3.94 12.79
N PRO A 167 23.49 4.48 12.93
CA PRO A 167 23.71 5.83 13.43
C PRO A 167 23.05 6.89 12.53
N THR A 168 22.55 7.98 13.12
CA THR A 168 21.85 9.04 12.40
C THR A 168 22.66 9.64 11.25
N ASP A 169 23.96 9.86 11.44
CA ASP A 169 24.85 10.37 10.38
C ASP A 169 24.99 9.39 9.21
N THR A 170 24.94 8.10 9.48
CA THR A 170 24.89 7.07 8.45
C THR A 170 23.56 7.12 7.69
N VAL A 171 22.43 7.23 8.41
CA VAL A 171 21.11 7.37 7.76
C VAL A 171 21.06 8.61 6.87
N LEU A 172 21.57 9.75 7.32
CA LEU A 172 21.61 10.98 6.51
C LEU A 172 22.43 10.77 5.24
N ARG A 173 23.62 10.15 5.32
CA ARG A 173 24.39 9.80 4.12
C ARG A 173 23.64 8.86 3.17
N GLN A 174 22.87 7.91 3.70
CA GLN A 174 22.02 7.03 2.86
C GLN A 174 20.95 7.83 2.13
N ILE A 175 20.31 8.82 2.78
CA ILE A 175 19.31 9.69 2.17
C ILE A 175 19.92 10.53 1.05
N ASP A 176 21.08 11.13 1.28
CA ASP A 176 21.80 11.92 0.29
C ASP A 176 22.14 11.06 -0.93
N LEU A 177 22.78 9.90 -0.73
CA LEU A 177 23.14 8.98 -1.79
C LEU A 177 21.92 8.48 -2.58
N PHE A 178 20.82 8.20 -1.89
CA PHE A 178 19.56 7.81 -2.53
C PHE A 178 18.99 8.95 -3.37
N GLY A 179 19.00 10.18 -2.86
CA GLY A 179 18.50 11.36 -3.55
C GLY A 179 19.30 11.71 -4.81
N GLU A 180 20.61 11.55 -4.75
CA GLU A 180 21.52 11.89 -5.84
C GLU A 180 21.61 10.82 -6.93
N GLU A 181 21.73 9.55 -6.54
CA GLU A 181 22.09 8.47 -7.46
C GLU A 181 20.90 7.58 -7.86
N VAL A 182 19.92 7.37 -6.96
CA VAL A 182 18.86 6.38 -7.18
C VAL A 182 17.56 7.04 -7.67
N LEU A 183 17.11 8.05 -6.94
CA LEU A 183 15.78 8.64 -7.17
C LEU A 183 15.60 9.25 -8.57
N PRO A 184 16.58 9.99 -9.16
CA PRO A 184 16.42 10.55 -10.51
C PRO A 184 16.27 9.47 -11.58
N VAL A 185 17.01 8.37 -11.44
CA VAL A 185 16.96 7.24 -12.39
C VAL A 185 15.62 6.51 -12.28
N LEU A 186 15.19 6.16 -11.06
CA LEU A 186 13.91 5.48 -10.85
C LEU A 186 12.73 6.32 -11.37
N ARG A 187 12.70 7.62 -11.10
CA ARG A 187 11.64 8.51 -11.61
C ARG A 187 11.58 8.47 -13.13
N LYS A 188 12.73 8.65 -13.80
CA LYS A 188 12.81 8.61 -15.25
C LYS A 188 12.29 7.30 -15.84
N GLU A 189 12.71 6.16 -15.27
CA GLU A 189 12.32 4.82 -15.76
C GLU A 189 10.83 4.54 -15.52
N PHE A 190 10.29 4.90 -14.34
CA PHE A 190 8.87 4.71 -14.07
C PHE A 190 7.99 5.63 -14.92
N ASP A 191 8.39 6.89 -15.13
CA ASP A 191 7.63 7.84 -15.96
C ASP A 191 7.65 7.42 -17.43
N ALA A 192 8.78 6.93 -17.94
CA ALA A 192 8.91 6.49 -19.34
C ALA A 192 8.07 5.26 -19.70
N LEU A 193 7.78 4.42 -18.71
CA LEU A 193 7.08 3.15 -18.93
C LEU A 193 5.62 3.17 -18.42
N LYS A 194 5.19 4.28 -17.83
CA LYS A 194 3.85 4.39 -17.25
C LYS A 194 2.80 4.39 -18.37
N PRO A 195 1.78 3.50 -18.34
CA PRO A 195 0.64 3.56 -19.25
C PRO A 195 -0.19 4.84 -19.06
N ASP A 196 -0.73 5.38 -20.15
CA ASP A 196 -1.49 6.64 -20.15
C ASP A 196 -2.74 6.58 -19.26
N ASP A 197 -3.36 5.41 -19.13
CA ASP A 197 -4.58 5.20 -18.35
C ASP A 197 -4.33 4.81 -16.89
N VAL A 198 -3.07 4.72 -16.45
CA VAL A 198 -2.72 4.49 -15.04
C VAL A 198 -2.63 5.85 -14.33
N PRO A 199 -3.45 6.06 -13.28
CA PRO A 199 -3.46 7.35 -12.59
C PRO A 199 -2.12 7.62 -11.90
N ALA A 200 -1.72 8.89 -11.84
CA ALA A 200 -0.67 9.32 -10.94
C ALA A 200 -1.13 9.15 -9.48
N ALA A 201 -0.17 9.10 -8.55
CA ALA A 201 -0.52 9.13 -7.14
C ALA A 201 -1.33 10.39 -6.82
N PRO A 202 -2.44 10.28 -6.07
CA PRO A 202 -3.34 11.40 -5.83
C PRO A 202 -2.66 12.57 -5.13
N THR A 203 -2.78 13.76 -5.72
CA THR A 203 -2.43 15.03 -5.08
C THR A 203 -3.66 15.66 -4.45
N HIS A 204 -3.48 16.71 -3.64
CA HIS A 204 -4.60 17.45 -3.06
C HIS A 204 -5.50 18.04 -4.15
N GLU A 205 -4.92 18.67 -5.18
CA GLU A 205 -5.66 19.24 -6.31
C GLU A 205 -6.49 18.18 -7.06
N PHE A 206 -5.94 17.00 -7.24
CA PHE A 206 -6.66 15.87 -7.83
C PHE A 206 -7.87 15.48 -6.96
N LEU A 207 -7.71 15.41 -5.64
CA LEU A 207 -8.79 15.05 -4.71
C LEU A 207 -9.89 16.12 -4.70
N VAL A 208 -9.51 17.41 -4.69
CA VAL A 208 -10.45 18.54 -4.78
C VAL A 208 -11.23 18.49 -6.09
N ALA A 209 -10.55 18.32 -7.21
CA ALA A 209 -11.20 18.25 -8.51
C ALA A 209 -12.17 17.05 -8.59
N ARG A 210 -11.79 15.89 -8.07
CA ARG A 210 -12.64 14.70 -8.01
C ARG A 210 -13.87 14.91 -7.12
N ALA A 211 -13.69 15.52 -5.96
CA ALA A 211 -14.79 15.82 -5.04
C ALA A 211 -15.81 16.78 -5.67
N ARG A 212 -15.34 17.84 -6.35
CA ARG A 212 -16.20 18.80 -7.07
C ARG A 212 -17.02 18.15 -8.19
N ARG A 213 -16.51 17.09 -8.84
CA ARG A 213 -17.25 16.33 -9.86
C ARG A 213 -18.17 15.25 -9.29
N GLY A 214 -18.21 15.06 -7.97
CA GLY A 214 -18.97 13.97 -7.35
C GLY A 214 -18.41 12.58 -7.60
N GLU A 215 -17.13 12.46 -7.96
CA GLU A 215 -16.47 11.22 -8.31
C GLU A 215 -15.72 10.55 -7.13
N ALA A 216 -15.98 11.01 -5.90
CA ALA A 216 -15.37 10.39 -4.72
C ALA A 216 -15.71 8.88 -4.65
N PRO A 217 -14.80 8.04 -4.17
CA PRO A 217 -15.10 6.62 -3.96
C PRO A 217 -16.27 6.42 -3.04
N VAL A 218 -17.11 5.46 -3.35
CA VAL A 218 -18.26 5.07 -2.53
C VAL A 218 -17.92 3.77 -1.80
N PRO A 219 -17.82 3.77 -0.46
CA PRO A 219 -17.56 2.55 0.29
C PRO A 219 -18.52 1.42 -0.07
N GLY A 220 -17.97 0.24 -0.33
CA GLY A 220 -18.76 -0.94 -0.67
C GLY A 220 -19.25 -1.01 -2.11
N GLY A 221 -18.78 -0.11 -2.97
CA GLY A 221 -19.00 -0.17 -4.42
C GLY A 221 -19.94 0.91 -4.95
N LYS A 222 -19.68 1.26 -6.19
CA LYS A 222 -20.50 2.20 -6.97
C LYS A 222 -21.74 1.50 -7.50
N GLU A 223 -22.77 2.28 -7.82
CA GLU A 223 -23.98 1.80 -8.50
C GLU A 223 -23.59 1.09 -9.80
N GLY A 224 -24.22 -0.08 -10.06
CA GLY A 224 -23.90 -0.92 -11.21
C GLY A 224 -22.60 -1.74 -11.11
N SER A 225 -21.83 -1.61 -10.03
CA SER A 225 -20.66 -2.47 -9.81
C SER A 225 -21.08 -3.93 -9.52
N GLN A 226 -20.17 -4.87 -9.80
CA GLN A 226 -20.41 -6.29 -9.49
C GLN A 226 -20.76 -6.50 -8.01
N ALA A 227 -20.13 -5.76 -7.12
CA ALA A 227 -20.43 -5.79 -5.68
C ALA A 227 -21.88 -5.39 -5.34
N GLN A 228 -22.41 -4.40 -6.04
CA GLN A 228 -23.80 -3.96 -5.85
C GLN A 228 -24.78 -4.97 -6.43
N LEU A 229 -24.48 -5.55 -7.60
CA LEU A 229 -25.30 -6.59 -8.21
C LEU A 229 -25.36 -7.85 -7.33
N ASP A 230 -24.23 -8.30 -6.79
CA ASP A 230 -24.16 -9.45 -5.90
C ASP A 230 -24.95 -9.21 -4.59
N ARG A 231 -24.91 -7.99 -4.05
CA ARG A 231 -25.72 -7.65 -2.86
C ARG A 231 -27.20 -7.66 -3.14
N ALA A 232 -27.63 -7.12 -4.28
CA ALA A 232 -29.03 -7.13 -4.69
C ALA A 232 -29.54 -8.58 -4.86
N ALA A 233 -28.80 -9.42 -5.56
CA ALA A 233 -29.13 -10.83 -5.71
C ALA A 233 -29.20 -11.58 -4.37
N ALA A 234 -28.26 -11.33 -3.46
CA ALA A 234 -28.29 -11.94 -2.14
C ALA A 234 -29.47 -11.46 -1.28
N ALA A 235 -29.88 -10.20 -1.41
CA ALA A 235 -31.06 -9.66 -0.72
C ALA A 235 -32.34 -10.31 -1.21
N GLU A 236 -32.49 -10.47 -2.55
CA GLU A 236 -33.63 -11.14 -3.17
C GLU A 236 -33.74 -12.61 -2.74
N GLN A 237 -32.61 -13.33 -2.72
CA GLN A 237 -32.59 -14.71 -2.23
C GLN A 237 -33.00 -14.84 -0.77
N ARG A 238 -32.60 -13.90 0.09
CA ARG A 238 -33.02 -13.88 1.50
C ARG A 238 -34.52 -13.63 1.62
N ALA A 239 -35.05 -12.66 0.89
CA ALA A 239 -36.48 -12.33 0.91
C ALA A 239 -37.33 -13.52 0.46
N THR A 240 -36.93 -14.24 -0.59
CA THR A 240 -37.64 -15.44 -1.06
C THR A 240 -37.54 -16.58 -0.04
N ALA A 241 -36.39 -16.79 0.61
CA ALA A 241 -36.24 -17.80 1.64
C ALA A 241 -37.09 -17.51 2.89
N ASP A 242 -37.20 -16.25 3.29
CA ASP A 242 -38.01 -15.84 4.44
C ASP A 242 -39.51 -15.94 4.13
N ALA A 243 -39.93 -15.59 2.92
CA ALA A 243 -41.32 -15.79 2.45
C ALA A 243 -41.73 -17.27 2.44
N ALA A 244 -40.81 -18.16 2.01
CA ALA A 244 -41.05 -19.61 2.01
C ALA A 244 -41.19 -20.17 3.44
N LYS A 245 -40.45 -19.64 4.42
CA LYS A 245 -40.58 -20.04 5.84
C LYS A 245 -41.85 -19.53 6.49
N GLY A 246 -42.30 -18.31 6.17
CA GLY A 246 -43.52 -17.73 6.69
C GLY A 246 -44.79 -18.39 6.17
N GLY A 247 -44.78 -18.97 4.94
CA GLY A 247 -45.91 -19.71 4.36
C GLY A 247 -46.08 -21.13 4.87
N ALA A 248 -45.07 -21.70 5.55
CA ALA A 248 -45.14 -23.06 6.15
C ALA A 248 -45.65 -23.08 7.61
N ALA A 249 -45.97 -21.92 8.18
CA ALA A 249 -46.41 -21.77 9.58
C ALA A 249 -47.91 -21.44 9.71
N GLN A 250 -48.69 -21.56 8.65
CA GLN A 250 -50.15 -21.53 8.64
C GLN A 250 -50.67 -22.93 8.31
#